data_eefba1b1175749cc2e7f35163bc4a2d4
#
_entry.id   eefba1b1175749cc2e7f35163bc4a2d4
#
_cell.length_a   1.000
_cell.length_b   1.000
_cell.length_c   1.000
_cell.angle_alpha   90.00
_cell.angle_beta   90.00
_cell.angle_gamma   90.00
#
_symmetry.space_group_name_H-M   'P 1'
#
loop_
_entity.id
_entity.type
_entity.pdbx_description
1 polymer ?
#
loop_
_entity_poly.entity_id
_entity_poly.type
_entity_poly.pdbx_seq_one_letter_code
_entity_poly.pdbx_strand_id
1 'polypeptide(L)'
;MADAAETVKKTVEQTTAKAKAQAENIQAAGAKAIREGVDKSVASLTELNAHGKKNLEAVVESAAAAQKGAEALSQEAIAFSKKSWEDGVAAAQSISQARSVQELVELQTSWAKSAAEAYLAQFGKTTEIFTASVKDSFKPINERVAATVETFQAAR
;
A
#
# COMPACT_ATOMS: atom_id res chain seq x y z
N MET A 1 -6.15 -3.15 -40.09
CA MET A 1 -5.28 -2.39 -39.17
C MET A 1 -6.07 -1.56 -38.15
N ALA A 2 -7.21 -0.96 -38.47
CA ALA A 2 -8.05 -0.22 -37.53
C ALA A 2 -8.63 -1.09 -36.39
N ASP A 3 -8.98 -2.35 -36.70
CA ASP A 3 -9.61 -3.28 -35.74
C ASP A 3 -8.64 -3.75 -34.60
N ALA A 4 -7.38 -3.91 -34.94
CA ALA A 4 -6.35 -4.27 -33.96
C ALA A 4 -6.06 -3.13 -32.93
N ALA A 5 -6.09 -1.89 -33.41
CA ALA A 5 -5.88 -0.71 -32.56
C ALA A 5 -7.05 -0.50 -31.58
N GLU A 6 -8.28 -0.77 -32.02
CA GLU A 6 -9.49 -0.67 -31.20
C GLU A 6 -9.55 -1.79 -30.15
N THR A 7 -9.13 -2.99 -30.52
CA THR A 7 -9.03 -4.13 -29.59
C THR A 7 -7.98 -3.87 -28.51
N VAL A 8 -6.82 -3.34 -28.87
CA VAL A 8 -5.76 -2.96 -27.92
C VAL A 8 -6.27 -1.87 -26.98
N LYS A 9 -6.93 -0.85 -27.49
CA LYS A 9 -7.50 0.24 -26.68
C LYS A 9 -8.51 -0.27 -25.66
N LYS A 10 -9.45 -1.13 -26.08
CA LYS A 10 -10.43 -1.76 -25.17
C LYS A 10 -9.76 -2.64 -24.11
N THR A 11 -8.74 -3.40 -24.50
CA THR A 11 -8.00 -4.26 -23.56
C THR A 11 -7.23 -3.42 -22.53
N VAL A 12 -6.61 -2.31 -22.96
CA VAL A 12 -5.91 -1.38 -22.06
C VAL A 12 -6.90 -0.71 -21.09
N GLU A 13 -8.05 -0.22 -21.59
CA GLU A 13 -9.09 0.37 -20.76
C GLU A 13 -9.65 -0.61 -19.73
N GLN A 14 -9.92 -1.86 -20.14
CA GLN A 14 -10.40 -2.92 -19.24
C GLN A 14 -9.34 -3.31 -18.18
N THR A 15 -8.07 -3.40 -18.60
CA THR A 15 -6.98 -3.73 -17.68
C THR A 15 -6.75 -2.61 -16.69
N THR A 16 -6.81 -1.35 -17.13
CA THR A 16 -6.69 -0.18 -16.27
C THR A 16 -7.86 -0.08 -15.28
N ALA A 17 -9.09 -0.34 -15.75
CA ALA A 17 -10.26 -0.35 -14.88
C ALA A 17 -10.19 -1.47 -13.82
N LYS A 18 -9.74 -2.68 -14.21
CA LYS A 18 -9.52 -3.80 -13.27
C LYS A 18 -8.43 -3.50 -12.27
N ALA A 19 -7.31 -2.94 -12.71
CA ALA A 19 -6.20 -2.56 -11.82
C ALA A 19 -6.63 -1.49 -10.82
N LYS A 20 -7.42 -0.50 -11.27
CA LYS A 20 -7.98 0.55 -10.39
C LYS A 20 -8.95 -0.04 -9.36
N ALA A 21 -9.89 -0.88 -9.79
CA ALA A 21 -10.83 -1.55 -8.89
C ALA A 21 -10.12 -2.47 -7.88
N GLN A 22 -9.06 -3.14 -8.30
CA GLN A 22 -8.26 -3.99 -7.42
C GLN A 22 -7.45 -3.16 -6.41
N ALA A 23 -6.89 -2.02 -6.82
CA ALA A 23 -6.23 -1.09 -5.92
C ALA A 23 -7.20 -0.49 -4.89
N GLU A 24 -8.40 -0.09 -5.31
CA GLU A 24 -9.46 0.40 -4.43
C GLU A 24 -9.92 -0.68 -3.43
N ASN A 25 -10.05 -1.94 -3.87
CA ASN A 25 -10.39 -3.05 -2.98
C ASN A 25 -9.28 -3.35 -1.97
N ILE A 26 -8.01 -3.32 -2.37
CA ILE A 26 -6.86 -3.51 -1.46
C ILE A 26 -6.82 -2.38 -0.45
N GLN A 27 -7.03 -1.14 -0.89
CA GLN A 27 -7.07 0.03 -0.01
C GLN A 27 -8.24 -0.05 0.97
N ALA A 28 -9.43 -0.43 0.52
CA ALA A 28 -10.61 -0.61 1.36
C ALA A 28 -10.43 -1.75 2.37
N ALA A 29 -9.87 -2.89 1.94
CA ALA A 29 -9.57 -4.02 2.80
C ALA A 29 -8.49 -3.67 3.84
N GLY A 30 -7.44 -2.93 3.45
CA GLY A 30 -6.41 -2.44 4.34
C GLY A 30 -6.96 -1.47 5.38
N ALA A 31 -7.76 -0.51 4.96
CA ALA A 31 -8.42 0.46 5.85
C ALA A 31 -9.40 -0.23 6.82
N LYS A 32 -10.12 -1.26 6.35
CA LYS A 32 -11.02 -2.06 7.18
C LYS A 32 -10.25 -2.87 8.22
N ALA A 33 -9.18 -3.55 7.83
CA ALA A 33 -8.34 -4.33 8.75
C ALA A 33 -7.68 -3.44 9.82
N ILE A 34 -7.25 -2.24 9.46
CA ILE A 34 -6.71 -1.26 10.41
C ILE A 34 -7.81 -0.80 11.38
N ARG A 35 -9.01 -0.48 10.90
CA ARG A 35 -10.15 -0.10 11.75
C ARG A 35 -10.53 -1.22 12.71
N GLU A 36 -10.69 -2.44 12.22
CA GLU A 36 -11.01 -3.60 13.06
C GLU A 36 -9.93 -3.88 14.11
N GLY A 37 -8.65 -3.68 13.75
CA GLY A 37 -7.52 -3.76 14.69
C GLY A 37 -7.58 -2.69 15.76
N VAL A 38 -7.90 -1.46 15.41
CA VAL A 38 -8.09 -0.35 16.34
C VAL A 38 -9.31 -0.58 17.22
N ASP A 39 -10.45 -0.99 16.67
CA ASP A 39 -11.68 -1.24 17.42
C ASP A 39 -11.50 -2.38 18.44
N LYS A 40 -10.81 -3.46 18.06
CA LYS A 40 -10.44 -4.54 18.98
C LYS A 40 -9.50 -4.06 20.09
N SER A 41 -8.53 -3.22 19.76
CA SER A 41 -7.61 -2.63 20.73
C SER A 41 -8.34 -1.72 21.72
N VAL A 42 -9.29 -0.90 21.23
CA VAL A 42 -10.15 -0.04 22.05
C VAL A 42 -11.03 -0.88 22.97
N ALA A 43 -11.64 -1.95 22.47
CA ALA A 43 -12.48 -2.86 23.28
C ALA A 43 -11.66 -3.54 24.40
N SER A 44 -10.47 -4.03 24.08
CA SER A 44 -9.56 -4.61 25.08
C SER A 44 -9.06 -3.59 26.12
N LEU A 45 -8.85 -2.35 25.72
CA LEU A 45 -8.44 -1.28 26.60
C LEU A 45 -9.59 -0.74 27.48
N THR A 46 -10.82 -0.89 27.04
CA THR A 46 -12.01 -0.51 27.84
C THR A 46 -12.14 -1.41 29.08
N GLU A 47 -11.77 -2.68 28.97
CA GLU A 47 -11.69 -3.60 30.11
C GLU A 47 -10.52 -3.29 31.06
N LEU A 48 -9.42 -2.70 30.55
CA LEU A 48 -8.27 -2.25 31.33
C LEU A 48 -8.41 -0.85 31.92
N ASN A 49 -9.59 -0.23 31.83
CA ASN A 49 -9.86 1.17 32.07
C ASN A 49 -9.75 1.67 33.53
N ALA A 50 -9.11 0.92 34.44
CA ALA A 50 -8.72 1.44 35.76
C ALA A 50 -7.53 2.44 35.71
N HIS A 51 -6.87 2.59 34.55
CA HIS A 51 -5.71 3.49 34.37
C HIS A 51 -5.90 4.58 33.28
N GLY A 52 -7.12 4.89 32.97
CA GLY A 52 -7.78 5.98 32.28
C GLY A 52 -7.02 6.70 31.15
N LYS A 53 -6.49 7.87 31.43
CA LYS A 53 -6.08 8.86 30.44
C LYS A 53 -4.90 8.46 29.55
N LYS A 54 -3.87 7.89 30.16
CA LYS A 54 -2.65 7.49 29.43
C LYS A 54 -2.85 6.32 28.46
N ASN A 55 -3.82 5.46 28.73
CA ASN A 55 -4.16 4.37 27.82
C ASN A 55 -4.95 4.92 26.60
N LEU A 56 -5.80 5.92 26.83
CA LEU A 56 -6.49 6.60 25.75
C LEU A 56 -5.51 7.34 24.82
N GLU A 57 -4.52 8.03 25.40
CA GLU A 57 -3.45 8.68 24.61
C GLU A 57 -2.72 7.68 23.71
N ALA A 58 -2.34 6.51 24.23
CA ALA A 58 -1.69 5.47 23.44
C ALA A 58 -2.57 4.94 22.29
N VAL A 59 -3.88 4.85 22.52
CA VAL A 59 -4.83 4.46 21.45
C VAL A 59 -4.93 5.54 20.38
N VAL A 60 -5.00 6.81 20.78
CA VAL A 60 -5.03 7.93 19.84
C VAL A 60 -3.73 8.00 19.03
N GLU A 61 -2.57 7.82 19.66
CA GLU A 61 -1.29 7.77 18.97
C GLU A 61 -1.20 6.59 18.01
N SER A 62 -1.69 5.42 18.41
CA SER A 62 -1.75 4.22 17.56
C SER A 62 -2.65 4.43 16.35
N ALA A 63 -3.81 5.06 16.55
CA ALA A 63 -4.73 5.41 15.45
C ALA A 63 -4.09 6.43 14.50
N ALA A 64 -3.41 7.45 15.02
CA ALA A 64 -2.69 8.43 14.21
C ALA A 64 -1.54 7.80 13.41
N ALA A 65 -0.80 6.86 14.00
CA ALA A 65 0.24 6.12 13.30
C ALA A 65 -0.34 5.23 12.19
N ALA A 66 -1.45 4.55 12.44
CA ALA A 66 -2.16 3.74 11.45
C ALA A 66 -2.66 4.62 10.28
N GLN A 67 -3.20 5.80 10.55
CA GLN A 67 -3.63 6.75 9.53
C GLN A 67 -2.45 7.20 8.66
N LYS A 68 -1.32 7.58 9.26
CA LYS A 68 -0.11 7.95 8.52
C LYS A 68 0.38 6.81 7.62
N GLY A 69 0.32 5.58 8.10
CA GLY A 69 0.66 4.40 7.30
C GLY A 69 -0.26 4.23 6.10
N ALA A 70 -1.57 4.40 6.28
CA ALA A 70 -2.54 4.34 5.19
C ALA A 70 -2.34 5.46 4.16
N GLU A 71 -2.03 6.67 4.62
CA GLU A 71 -1.69 7.80 3.75
C GLU A 71 -0.41 7.52 2.94
N ALA A 72 0.63 6.99 3.57
CA ALA A 72 1.88 6.62 2.89
C ALA A 72 1.65 5.55 1.82
N LEU A 73 0.86 4.53 2.10
CA LEU A 73 0.49 3.50 1.13
C LEU A 73 -0.31 4.08 -0.05
N SER A 74 -1.25 4.99 0.23
CA SER A 74 -2.04 5.66 -0.81
C SER A 74 -1.17 6.52 -1.71
N GLN A 75 -0.28 7.33 -1.14
CA GLN A 75 0.64 8.17 -1.89
C GLN A 75 1.57 7.33 -2.77
N GLU A 76 2.08 6.23 -2.23
CA GLU A 76 2.95 5.31 -2.98
C GLU A 76 2.20 4.64 -4.15
N ALA A 77 0.97 4.20 -3.92
CA ALA A 77 0.14 3.62 -4.97
C ALA A 77 -0.16 4.62 -6.10
N ILE A 78 -0.45 5.88 -5.76
CA ILE A 78 -0.68 6.95 -6.73
C ILE A 78 0.60 7.25 -7.52
N ALA A 79 1.74 7.38 -6.82
CA ALA A 79 3.03 7.65 -7.45
C ALA A 79 3.44 6.52 -8.42
N PHE A 80 3.27 5.28 -8.01
CA PHE A 80 3.53 4.11 -8.85
C PHE A 80 2.61 4.06 -10.07
N SER A 81 1.31 4.32 -9.89
CA SER A 81 0.34 4.33 -11.00
C SER A 81 0.69 5.39 -12.04
N LYS A 82 1.06 6.60 -11.57
CA LYS A 82 1.48 7.70 -12.44
C LYS A 82 2.75 7.34 -13.21
N LYS A 83 3.77 6.84 -12.50
CA LYS A 83 5.01 6.41 -13.14
C LYS A 83 4.80 5.30 -14.15
N SER A 84 4.02 4.27 -13.81
CA SER A 84 3.71 3.16 -14.71
C SER A 84 2.97 3.62 -15.97
N TRP A 85 2.10 4.61 -15.85
CA TRP A 85 1.45 5.23 -16.99
C TRP A 85 2.44 5.97 -17.89
N GLU A 86 3.30 6.81 -17.31
CA GLU A 86 4.34 7.57 -18.03
C GLU A 86 5.30 6.62 -18.77
N ASP A 87 5.77 5.58 -18.07
CA ASP A 87 6.65 4.54 -18.64
C ASP A 87 5.95 3.77 -19.79
N GLY A 88 4.67 3.46 -19.63
CA GLY A 88 3.87 2.80 -20.66
C GLY A 88 3.67 3.67 -21.91
N VAL A 89 3.40 4.97 -21.73
CA VAL A 89 3.30 5.93 -22.84
C VAL A 89 4.64 6.06 -23.57
N ALA A 90 5.74 6.20 -22.83
CA ALA A 90 7.08 6.28 -23.40
C ALA A 90 7.46 5.02 -24.19
N ALA A 91 7.13 3.84 -23.65
CA ALA A 91 7.33 2.57 -24.33
C ALA A 91 6.51 2.48 -25.64
N ALA A 92 5.24 2.87 -25.60
CA ALA A 92 4.38 2.88 -26.78
C ALA A 92 4.92 3.82 -27.88
N GLN A 93 5.42 4.99 -27.51
CA GLN A 93 6.06 5.92 -28.43
C GLN A 93 7.32 5.32 -29.05
N SER A 94 8.20 4.71 -28.25
CA SER A 94 9.42 4.07 -28.74
C SER A 94 9.09 2.90 -29.69
N ILE A 95 8.13 2.06 -29.33
CA ILE A 95 7.67 0.95 -30.15
C ILE A 95 7.08 1.43 -31.48
N SER A 96 6.34 2.54 -31.49
CA SER A 96 5.75 3.10 -32.71
C SER A 96 6.78 3.66 -33.71
N GLN A 97 7.99 3.94 -33.22
CA GLN A 97 9.11 4.48 -34.02
C GLN A 97 10.09 3.39 -34.48
N ALA A 98 9.88 2.13 -34.11
CA ALA A 98 10.72 1.02 -34.48
C ALA A 98 10.79 0.87 -36.02
N ARG A 99 11.98 0.75 -36.56
CA ARG A 99 12.26 0.69 -37.99
C ARG A 99 12.43 -0.74 -38.52
N SER A 100 12.50 -1.70 -37.63
CA SER A 100 12.63 -3.13 -37.96
C SER A 100 11.86 -4.00 -36.98
N VAL A 101 11.52 -5.21 -37.41
CA VAL A 101 10.87 -6.21 -36.54
C VAL A 101 11.80 -6.62 -35.40
N GLN A 102 13.10 -6.66 -35.63
CA GLN A 102 14.07 -6.98 -34.59
C GLN A 102 14.11 -5.89 -33.51
N GLU A 103 14.19 -4.63 -33.89
CA GLU A 103 14.13 -3.49 -32.99
C GLU A 103 12.82 -3.46 -32.20
N LEU A 104 11.70 -3.77 -32.84
CA LEU A 104 10.39 -3.89 -32.18
C LEU A 104 10.42 -4.92 -31.06
N VAL A 105 10.94 -6.12 -31.33
CA VAL A 105 11.05 -7.21 -30.33
C VAL A 105 11.97 -6.85 -29.20
N GLU A 106 13.10 -6.19 -29.47
CA GLU A 106 14.05 -5.73 -28.46
C GLU A 106 13.41 -4.69 -27.53
N LEU A 107 12.71 -3.70 -28.10
CA LEU A 107 11.99 -2.66 -27.32
C LEU A 107 10.89 -3.26 -26.45
N GLN A 108 10.09 -4.17 -26.97
CA GLN A 108 9.05 -4.87 -26.20
C GLN A 108 9.63 -5.70 -25.07
N THR A 109 10.71 -6.43 -25.34
CA THR A 109 11.37 -7.26 -24.33
C THR A 109 12.00 -6.42 -23.23
N SER A 110 12.67 -5.32 -23.59
CA SER A 110 13.25 -4.37 -22.65
C SER A 110 12.19 -3.74 -21.77
N TRP A 111 11.10 -3.28 -22.36
CA TRP A 111 9.99 -2.71 -21.61
C TRP A 111 9.36 -3.72 -20.64
N ALA A 112 9.09 -4.95 -21.12
CA ALA A 112 8.50 -5.99 -20.28
C ALA A 112 9.40 -6.33 -19.08
N LYS A 113 10.73 -6.39 -19.27
CA LYS A 113 11.69 -6.59 -18.20
C LYS A 113 11.67 -5.44 -17.20
N SER A 114 11.74 -4.20 -17.67
CA SER A 114 11.70 -3.01 -16.81
C SER A 114 10.39 -2.91 -16.04
N ALA A 115 9.26 -3.25 -16.65
CA ALA A 115 7.97 -3.27 -15.99
C ALA A 115 7.93 -4.34 -14.88
N ALA A 116 8.44 -5.55 -15.14
CA ALA A 116 8.52 -6.60 -14.13
C ALA A 116 9.40 -6.20 -12.96
N GLU A 117 10.56 -5.60 -13.21
CA GLU A 117 11.48 -5.09 -12.17
C GLU A 117 10.80 -3.98 -11.34
N ALA A 118 10.08 -3.05 -11.99
CA ALA A 118 9.34 -1.99 -11.30
C ALA A 118 8.24 -2.55 -10.40
N TYR A 119 7.52 -3.57 -10.84
CA TYR A 119 6.49 -4.25 -10.03
C TYR A 119 7.09 -4.95 -8.81
N LEU A 120 8.22 -5.65 -8.97
CA LEU A 120 8.89 -6.30 -7.85
C LEU A 120 9.41 -5.29 -6.82
N ALA A 121 10.01 -4.20 -7.29
CA ALA A 121 10.46 -3.11 -6.42
C ALA A 121 9.30 -2.46 -5.67
N GLN A 122 8.17 -2.24 -6.36
CA GLN A 122 6.96 -1.67 -5.76
C GLN A 122 6.36 -2.59 -4.71
N PHE A 123 6.34 -3.89 -4.96
CA PHE A 123 5.87 -4.87 -3.99
C PHE A 123 6.73 -4.86 -2.71
N GLY A 124 8.06 -4.83 -2.86
CA GLY A 124 8.98 -4.69 -1.73
C GLY A 124 8.71 -3.42 -0.92
N LYS A 125 8.63 -2.27 -1.59
CA LYS A 125 8.38 -0.98 -0.95
C LYS A 125 7.02 -0.92 -0.23
N THR A 126 5.97 -1.45 -0.86
CA THR A 126 4.63 -1.54 -0.24
C THR A 126 4.68 -2.40 1.02
N THR A 127 5.38 -3.54 0.99
CA THR A 127 5.55 -4.43 2.13
C THR A 127 6.32 -3.75 3.26
N GLU A 128 7.37 -3.00 2.96
CA GLU A 128 8.13 -2.22 3.95
C GLU A 128 7.26 -1.16 4.62
N ILE A 129 6.52 -0.36 3.85
CA ILE A 129 5.61 0.67 4.37
C ILE A 129 4.54 0.02 5.26
N PHE A 130 3.95 -1.09 4.81
CA PHE A 130 2.94 -1.80 5.58
C PHE A 130 3.50 -2.32 6.90
N THR A 131 4.65 -2.98 6.87
CA THR A 131 5.29 -3.54 8.06
C THR A 131 5.68 -2.45 9.07
N ALA A 132 6.26 -1.34 8.57
CA ALA A 132 6.57 -0.18 9.41
C ALA A 132 5.30 0.42 10.03
N SER A 133 4.24 0.58 9.24
CA SER A 133 2.96 1.13 9.71
C SER A 133 2.32 0.29 10.80
N VAL A 134 2.34 -1.04 10.64
CA VAL A 134 1.85 -1.96 11.67
C VAL A 134 2.68 -1.84 12.94
N LYS A 135 4.01 -1.87 12.83
CA LYS A 135 4.91 -1.73 13.97
C LYS A 135 4.68 -0.43 14.72
N ASP A 136 4.61 0.68 14.01
CA ASP A 136 4.43 2.01 14.60
C ASP A 136 3.03 2.16 15.25
N SER A 137 2.01 1.53 14.66
CA SER A 137 0.65 1.53 15.21
C SER A 137 0.53 0.76 16.52
N PHE A 138 1.31 -0.30 16.70
CA PHE A 138 1.27 -1.09 17.94
C PHE A 138 2.26 -0.63 19.00
N LYS A 139 3.25 0.19 18.63
CA LYS A 139 4.30 0.65 19.55
C LYS A 139 3.74 1.34 20.80
N PRO A 140 2.86 2.36 20.73
CA PRO A 140 2.33 3.04 21.90
C PRO A 140 1.56 2.11 22.84
N ILE A 141 0.81 1.16 22.28
CA ILE A 141 0.04 0.18 23.04
C ILE A 141 0.97 -0.77 23.78
N ASN A 142 1.99 -1.29 23.08
CA ASN A 142 2.97 -2.20 23.69
C ASN A 142 3.75 -1.54 24.82
N GLU A 143 4.15 -0.28 24.66
CA GLU A 143 4.83 0.51 25.69
C GLU A 143 3.93 0.70 26.93
N ARG A 144 2.63 0.91 26.72
CA ARG A 144 1.66 1.03 27.83
C ARG A 144 1.42 -0.29 28.54
N VAL A 145 1.33 -1.39 27.81
CA VAL A 145 1.21 -2.73 28.41
C VAL A 145 2.42 -3.06 29.26
N ALA A 146 3.62 -2.79 28.75
CA ALA A 146 4.87 -3.00 29.51
C ALA A 146 4.89 -2.16 30.79
N ALA A 147 4.59 -0.87 30.72
CA ALA A 147 4.54 0.01 31.89
C ALA A 147 3.46 -0.41 32.92
N THR A 148 2.35 -0.95 32.47
CA THR A 148 1.30 -1.47 33.35
C THR A 148 1.77 -2.73 34.07
N VAL A 149 2.43 -3.65 33.37
CA VAL A 149 2.99 -4.87 33.97
C VAL A 149 4.07 -4.54 35.02
N GLU A 150 4.97 -3.59 34.74
CA GLU A 150 5.98 -3.10 35.68
C GLU A 150 5.34 -2.53 36.95
N THR A 151 4.27 -1.74 36.80
CA THR A 151 3.55 -1.16 37.95
C THR A 151 2.94 -2.25 38.84
N PHE A 152 2.36 -3.29 38.23
CA PHE A 152 1.81 -4.42 38.96
C PHE A 152 2.87 -5.28 39.65
N GLN A 153 4.06 -5.42 39.05
CA GLN A 153 5.17 -6.17 39.64
C GLN A 153 5.79 -5.39 40.79
N ALA A 154 5.89 -4.06 40.70
CA ALA A 154 6.41 -3.22 41.77
C ALA A 154 5.47 -3.10 42.99
N ALA A 155 4.18 -3.36 42.81
CA ALA A 155 3.17 -3.34 43.87
C ALA A 155 3.06 -4.66 44.66
N ARG A 156 3.86 -5.67 44.30
CA ARG A 156 3.96 -6.96 45.02
C ARG A 156 5.18 -6.99 45.91
#